data_cdc21983cf33fb90bf80b5c2bef6a3c3
#
_entry.id   cdc21983cf33fb90bf80b5c2bef6a3c3
#
_cell.length_a   1.000
_cell.length_b   1.000
_cell.length_c   1.000
_cell.angle_alpha   90.00
_cell.angle_beta   90.00
_cell.angle_gamma   90.00
#
_symmetry.space_group_name_H-M   'P 1'
#
loop_
_entity.id
_entity.type
_entity.pdbx_description
1 polymer ?
#
loop_
_entity_poly.entity_id
_entity_poly.type
_entity_poly.pdbx_seq_one_letter_code
_entity_poly.pdbx_strand_id
1 'polypeptide(L)'
;MDIKHFPKGYHPSSSQQYAIPNIVDSLSKYKFIIVQGPTGCGKSFIAKTIANSRNRPPARLTKLVKDYTAFDTSWENGKLVYEYADDFAGKRHGTSILTTTKALQDQYTRDFKDIKPLKGKGSYICNLDDRSSADQAPCIFSTKLKKECWDCNRCDYYEARNNSISSKISVENYSSFFYKPDHLKHRQLLVCDEASEL
;
A
#
# COMPACT_ATOMS: atom_id res chain seq x y z
N MET A 1 10.70 -20.43 -20.39
CA MET A 1 10.17 -19.08 -20.58
C MET A 1 10.67 -18.23 -19.43
N ASP A 2 11.43 -17.20 -19.72
CA ASP A 2 12.03 -16.36 -18.68
C ASP A 2 10.97 -15.42 -18.11
N ILE A 3 10.58 -15.61 -16.83
CA ILE A 3 9.59 -14.76 -16.18
C ILE A 3 10.32 -13.54 -15.63
N LYS A 4 10.52 -12.57 -16.49
CA LYS A 4 11.35 -11.37 -16.33
C LYS A 4 11.19 -10.59 -15.02
N HIS A 5 10.07 -10.72 -14.32
CA HIS A 5 9.73 -9.94 -13.12
C HIS A 5 9.60 -10.79 -11.84
N PHE A 6 9.97 -12.07 -11.94
CA PHE A 6 9.93 -12.95 -10.77
C PHE A 6 10.95 -12.49 -9.71
N PRO A 7 10.65 -12.64 -8.42
CA PRO A 7 11.56 -12.21 -7.37
C PRO A 7 12.95 -12.86 -7.48
N LYS A 8 13.97 -12.03 -7.36
CA LYS A 8 15.37 -12.49 -7.48
C LYS A 8 15.70 -13.50 -6.38
N GLY A 9 16.47 -14.51 -6.73
CA GLY A 9 16.88 -15.58 -5.80
C GLY A 9 15.88 -16.71 -5.66
N TYR A 10 14.75 -16.65 -6.37
CA TYR A 10 13.74 -17.70 -6.39
C TYR A 10 13.51 -18.24 -7.81
N HIS A 11 13.06 -19.49 -7.89
CA HIS A 11 12.71 -20.12 -9.15
C HIS A 11 11.21 -20.39 -9.19
N PRO A 12 10.51 -20.00 -10.27
CA PRO A 12 9.08 -20.23 -10.38
C PRO A 12 8.80 -21.72 -10.58
N SER A 13 7.78 -22.23 -9.87
CA SER A 13 7.24 -23.58 -10.11
C SER A 13 6.56 -23.67 -11.49
N SER A 14 6.31 -24.89 -11.98
CA SER A 14 5.62 -25.10 -13.27
C SER A 14 4.24 -24.43 -13.30
N SER A 15 3.49 -24.48 -12.19
CA SER A 15 2.19 -23.82 -12.07
C SER A 15 2.31 -22.29 -12.15
N GLN A 16 3.33 -21.71 -11.53
CA GLN A 16 3.60 -20.27 -11.60
C GLN A 16 4.06 -19.84 -13.00
N GLN A 17 4.90 -20.67 -13.66
CA GLN A 17 5.33 -20.44 -15.05
C GLN A 17 4.15 -20.43 -16.03
N TYR A 18 3.11 -21.21 -15.75
CA TYR A 18 1.87 -21.21 -16.53
C TYR A 18 0.97 -20.03 -16.16
N ALA A 19 0.74 -19.78 -14.88
CA ALA A 19 -0.24 -18.80 -14.42
C ALA A 19 0.18 -17.33 -14.71
N ILE A 20 1.44 -16.97 -14.45
CA ILE A 20 1.90 -15.58 -14.52
C ILE A 20 1.71 -14.97 -15.92
N PRO A 21 2.16 -15.58 -17.03
CA PRO A 21 1.94 -15.03 -18.36
C PRO A 21 0.46 -14.86 -18.69
N ASN A 22 -0.37 -15.84 -18.33
CA ASN A 22 -1.83 -15.77 -18.56
C ASN A 22 -2.49 -14.63 -17.80
N ILE A 23 -2.09 -14.38 -16.55
CA ILE A 23 -2.58 -13.25 -15.76
C ILE A 23 -2.14 -11.93 -16.38
N VAL A 24 -0.86 -11.80 -16.76
CA VAL A 24 -0.32 -10.57 -17.37
C VAL A 24 -1.05 -10.24 -18.68
N ASP A 25 -1.30 -11.23 -19.52
CA ASP A 25 -2.05 -11.06 -20.77
C ASP A 25 -3.51 -10.67 -20.49
N SER A 26 -4.15 -11.35 -19.54
CA SER A 26 -5.53 -11.05 -19.13
C SER A 26 -5.70 -9.64 -18.56
N LEU A 27 -4.71 -9.10 -17.84
CA LEU A 27 -4.73 -7.74 -17.31
C LEU A 27 -4.74 -6.65 -18.40
N SER A 28 -4.39 -6.99 -19.63
CA SER A 28 -4.53 -6.08 -20.78
C SER A 28 -5.95 -6.04 -21.34
N LYS A 29 -6.75 -7.07 -21.08
CA LYS A 29 -8.06 -7.31 -21.66
C LYS A 29 -9.20 -7.09 -20.66
N TYR A 30 -8.97 -7.40 -19.39
CA TYR A 30 -9.99 -7.43 -18.35
C TYR A 30 -9.65 -6.52 -17.19
N LYS A 31 -10.67 -5.89 -16.61
CA LYS A 31 -10.54 -5.04 -15.42
C LYS A 31 -10.37 -5.85 -14.13
N PHE A 32 -10.99 -7.02 -14.07
CA PHE A 32 -10.94 -7.93 -12.92
C PHE A 32 -10.49 -9.31 -13.36
N ILE A 33 -9.60 -9.91 -12.58
CA ILE A 33 -9.09 -11.26 -12.81
C ILE A 33 -9.13 -12.01 -11.49
N ILE A 34 -9.76 -13.18 -11.50
CA ILE A 34 -9.80 -14.08 -10.36
C ILE A 34 -8.79 -15.19 -10.61
N VAL A 35 -7.88 -15.39 -9.66
CA VAL A 35 -6.88 -16.45 -9.69
C VAL A 35 -7.15 -17.40 -8.56
N GLN A 36 -7.58 -18.62 -8.88
CA GLN A 36 -7.79 -19.68 -7.89
C GLN A 36 -6.60 -20.62 -7.89
N GLY A 37 -6.12 -20.96 -6.70
CA GLY A 37 -5.04 -21.92 -6.52
C GLY A 37 -5.02 -22.48 -5.10
N PRO A 38 -4.52 -23.72 -4.91
CA PRO A 38 -4.43 -24.34 -3.60
C PRO A 38 -3.51 -23.56 -2.65
N THR A 39 -3.65 -23.83 -1.36
CA THR A 39 -2.73 -23.32 -0.35
C THR A 39 -1.33 -23.83 -0.64
N GLY A 40 -0.32 -22.98 -0.47
CA GLY A 40 1.08 -23.34 -0.71
C GLY A 40 1.53 -23.30 -2.18
N CYS A 41 0.65 -23.03 -3.16
CA CYS A 41 1.07 -22.91 -4.56
C CYS A 41 1.89 -21.64 -4.88
N GLY A 42 2.15 -20.80 -3.86
CA GLY A 42 2.96 -19.60 -4.01
C GLY A 42 2.22 -18.41 -4.61
N LYS A 43 0.93 -18.21 -4.24
CA LYS A 43 0.11 -17.06 -4.66
C LYS A 43 0.79 -15.71 -4.40
N SER A 44 1.49 -15.58 -3.26
CA SER A 44 2.25 -14.35 -2.92
C SER A 44 3.37 -14.04 -3.90
N PHE A 45 4.04 -15.06 -4.44
CA PHE A 45 5.04 -14.89 -5.51
C PHE A 45 4.40 -14.47 -6.84
N ILE A 46 3.22 -15.01 -7.16
CA ILE A 46 2.44 -14.57 -8.32
C ILE A 46 2.06 -13.10 -8.14
N ALA A 47 1.46 -12.74 -7.01
CA ALA A 47 1.08 -11.36 -6.66
C ALA A 47 2.26 -10.40 -6.79
N LYS A 48 3.42 -10.75 -6.20
CA LYS A 48 4.66 -9.96 -6.28
C LYS A 48 5.15 -9.81 -7.71
N THR A 49 5.12 -10.86 -8.51
CA THR A 49 5.58 -10.83 -9.91
C THR A 49 4.69 -9.94 -10.76
N ILE A 50 3.37 -10.05 -10.60
CA ILE A 50 2.41 -9.18 -11.30
C ILE A 50 2.60 -7.72 -10.88
N ALA A 51 2.76 -7.46 -9.59
CA ALA A 51 3.07 -6.12 -9.07
C ALA A 51 4.34 -5.55 -9.71
N ASN A 52 5.41 -6.33 -9.78
CA ASN A 52 6.67 -5.92 -10.42
C ASN A 52 6.51 -5.63 -11.92
N SER A 53 5.69 -6.40 -12.62
CA SER A 53 5.49 -6.24 -14.07
C SER A 53 4.75 -4.96 -14.45
N ARG A 54 3.93 -4.42 -13.54
CA ARG A 54 3.09 -3.24 -13.76
C ARG A 54 3.68 -1.95 -13.18
N ASN A 55 4.62 -2.07 -12.25
CA ASN A 55 5.22 -0.93 -11.57
C ASN A 55 6.26 -0.22 -12.46
N ARG A 56 5.79 0.68 -13.32
CA ARG A 56 6.64 1.74 -13.86
C ARG A 56 6.40 2.99 -13.02
N PRO A 57 7.33 3.40 -12.12
CA PRO A 57 7.19 4.69 -11.47
C PRO A 57 7.33 5.76 -12.53
N PRO A 58 6.45 6.76 -12.60
CA PRO A 58 6.75 7.94 -13.38
C PRO A 58 7.96 8.62 -12.75
N ALA A 59 8.89 9.06 -13.57
CA ALA A 59 10.11 9.75 -13.15
C ALA A 59 9.84 11.00 -12.27
N ARG A 60 8.62 11.55 -12.30
CA ARG A 60 8.16 12.68 -11.50
C ARG A 60 7.72 12.30 -10.07
N LEU A 61 7.37 11.05 -9.77
CA LEU A 61 6.90 10.66 -8.43
C LEU A 61 7.99 10.77 -7.37
N THR A 62 9.24 10.53 -7.73
CA THR A 62 10.38 10.72 -6.82
C THR A 62 10.55 12.17 -6.38
N LYS A 63 10.17 13.12 -7.20
CA LYS A 63 10.21 14.54 -6.86
C LYS A 63 9.02 14.94 -5.99
N LEU A 64 7.83 14.48 -6.34
CA LEU A 64 6.58 14.74 -5.60
C LEU A 64 6.53 14.09 -4.22
N VAL A 65 7.17 12.94 -4.03
CA VAL A 65 7.23 12.28 -2.71
C VAL A 65 8.17 13.03 -1.76
N LYS A 66 9.20 13.68 -2.25
CA LYS A 66 10.01 14.62 -1.45
C LYS A 66 9.22 15.89 -1.11
N ASP A 67 8.29 16.27 -1.97
CA ASP A 67 7.42 17.44 -1.81
C ASP A 67 6.04 17.08 -1.19
N TYR A 68 5.87 15.87 -0.62
CA TYR A 68 4.67 15.55 0.17
C TYR A 68 4.55 16.38 1.46
N THR A 69 5.56 17.17 1.75
CA THR A 69 5.46 18.34 2.63
C THR A 69 4.71 19.52 1.97
N ALA A 70 4.49 19.47 0.67
CA ALA A 70 3.78 20.48 -0.11
C ALA A 70 2.35 20.08 -0.47
N PHE A 71 1.65 19.36 0.40
CA PHE A 71 0.22 19.52 0.47
C PHE A 71 -0.02 20.90 1.07
N ASP A 72 -0.56 21.81 0.31
CA ASP A 72 -1.23 22.96 0.87
C ASP A 72 -2.43 22.42 1.66
N THR A 73 -2.16 22.08 2.91
CA THR A 73 -3.19 21.67 3.84
C THR A 73 -3.71 22.91 4.49
N SER A 74 -4.83 23.42 4.01
CA SER A 74 -5.57 24.44 4.72
C SER A 74 -6.47 23.78 5.78
N TRP A 75 -6.53 24.40 6.96
CA TRP A 75 -7.51 24.04 7.98
C TRP A 75 -8.74 24.89 7.79
N GLU A 76 -9.79 24.33 7.19
CA GLU A 76 -11.07 25.00 7.04
C GLU A 76 -12.10 24.37 7.97
N ASN A 77 -12.71 25.19 8.83
CA ASN A 77 -13.77 24.78 9.76
C ASN A 77 -13.42 23.57 10.64
N GLY A 78 -12.15 23.46 11.08
CA GLY A 78 -11.69 22.35 11.91
C GLY A 78 -11.51 21.03 11.16
N LYS A 79 -11.56 21.03 9.83
CA LYS A 79 -11.25 19.90 8.97
C LYS A 79 -9.99 20.18 8.18
N LEU A 80 -9.14 19.16 8.06
CA LEU A 80 -7.98 19.22 7.19
C LEU A 80 -8.47 19.08 5.74
N VAL A 81 -8.34 20.15 4.98
CA VAL A 81 -8.64 20.18 3.55
C VAL A 81 -7.32 19.94 2.80
N TYR A 82 -7.34 18.97 1.91
CA TYR A 82 -6.19 18.66 1.05
C TYR A 82 -6.44 19.27 -0.32
N GLU A 83 -5.69 20.28 -0.69
CA GLU A 83 -5.64 20.71 -2.08
C GLU A 83 -4.68 19.79 -2.86
N TYR A 84 -5.23 19.17 -3.89
CA TYR A 84 -4.44 18.40 -4.84
C TYR A 84 -3.88 19.32 -5.91
N ALA A 85 -2.58 19.26 -6.13
CA ALA A 85 -2.07 19.70 -7.43
C ALA A 85 -2.76 18.86 -8.51
N ASP A 86 -3.43 19.50 -9.46
CA ASP A 86 -4.21 18.90 -10.55
C ASP A 86 -3.45 17.81 -11.36
N ASP A 87 -2.12 17.78 -11.28
CA ASP A 87 -1.27 16.76 -11.86
C ASP A 87 -1.45 15.34 -11.28
N PHE A 88 -2.10 15.20 -10.12
CA PHE A 88 -2.39 13.89 -9.50
C PHE A 88 -3.73 13.29 -9.92
N ALA A 89 -4.65 14.09 -10.41
CA ALA A 89 -6.04 13.72 -10.68
C ALA A 89 -6.26 12.68 -11.78
N GLY A 90 -5.26 11.98 -12.25
CA GLY A 90 -5.44 10.97 -13.28
C GLY A 90 -4.42 9.84 -13.34
N LYS A 91 -3.33 9.90 -12.59
CA LYS A 91 -2.25 8.91 -12.72
C LYS A 91 -2.20 7.98 -11.53
N ARG A 92 -2.79 6.80 -11.69
CA ARG A 92 -2.69 5.70 -10.72
C ARG A 92 -1.29 5.10 -10.76
N HIS A 93 -0.66 4.95 -9.58
CA HIS A 93 0.71 4.45 -9.49
C HIS A 93 0.82 3.34 -8.45
N GLY A 94 1.76 2.42 -8.69
CA GLY A 94 2.10 1.35 -7.78
C GLY A 94 1.00 0.31 -7.60
N THR A 95 1.27 -0.61 -6.71
CA THR A 95 0.38 -1.73 -6.37
C THR A 95 0.11 -1.74 -4.87
N SER A 96 -1.16 -1.90 -4.48
CA SER A 96 -1.51 -2.30 -3.12
C SER A 96 -1.89 -3.79 -3.11
N ILE A 97 -1.28 -4.53 -2.19
CA ILE A 97 -1.64 -5.91 -1.88
C ILE A 97 -2.48 -5.87 -0.60
N LEU A 98 -3.72 -6.33 -0.69
CA LEU A 98 -4.63 -6.41 0.45
C LEU A 98 -4.60 -7.81 1.02
N THR A 99 -4.52 -7.93 2.34
CA THR A 99 -4.51 -9.19 3.07
C THR A 99 -5.53 -9.18 4.19
N THR A 100 -5.99 -10.34 4.62
CA THR A 100 -6.95 -10.46 5.72
C THR A 100 -6.29 -10.32 7.08
N THR A 101 -5.04 -10.76 7.24
CA THR A 101 -4.35 -10.84 8.54
C THR A 101 -3.03 -10.08 8.60
N LYS A 102 -2.63 -9.68 9.82
CA LYS A 102 -1.31 -9.09 10.08
C LYS A 102 -0.18 -10.09 9.79
N ALA A 103 -0.40 -11.37 10.05
CA ALA A 103 0.58 -12.43 9.80
C ALA A 103 0.97 -12.50 8.31
N LEU A 104 -0.02 -12.38 7.42
CA LEU A 104 0.24 -12.30 5.99
C LEU A 104 0.99 -11.03 5.58
N GLN A 105 0.68 -9.89 6.19
CA GLN A 105 1.46 -8.67 5.97
C GLN A 105 2.94 -8.87 6.36
N ASP A 106 3.17 -9.49 7.51
CA ASP A 106 4.51 -9.79 8.01
C ASP A 106 5.22 -10.80 7.10
N GLN A 107 4.50 -11.78 6.56
CA GLN A 107 5.05 -12.70 5.57
C GLN A 107 5.50 -11.97 4.30
N TYR A 108 4.65 -11.12 3.72
CA TYR A 108 5.00 -10.34 2.52
C TYR A 108 6.25 -9.48 2.74
N THR A 109 6.36 -8.82 3.89
CA THR A 109 7.52 -7.95 4.19
C THR A 109 8.78 -8.73 4.55
N ARG A 110 8.64 -9.92 5.12
CA ARG A 110 9.75 -10.84 5.37
C ARG A 110 10.32 -11.39 4.07
N ASP A 111 9.44 -11.84 3.17
CA ASP A 111 9.82 -12.50 1.93
C ASP A 111 10.26 -11.50 0.85
N PHE A 112 9.73 -10.27 0.88
CA PHE A 112 10.00 -9.23 -0.12
C PHE A 112 10.34 -7.88 0.52
N LYS A 113 11.61 -7.57 0.68
CA LYS A 113 12.12 -6.39 1.40
C LYS A 113 11.75 -5.03 0.79
N ASP A 114 11.34 -5.01 -0.47
CA ASP A 114 10.92 -3.80 -1.19
C ASP A 114 9.41 -3.48 -1.04
N ILE A 115 8.65 -4.34 -0.38
CA ILE A 115 7.25 -4.09 -0.03
C ILE A 115 7.18 -3.28 1.27
N LYS A 116 6.37 -2.22 1.26
CA LYS A 116 6.14 -1.37 2.44
C LYS A 116 4.81 -1.72 3.11
N PRO A 117 4.84 -2.13 4.39
CA PRO A 117 3.61 -2.44 5.11
C PRO A 117 2.91 -1.18 5.61
N LEU A 118 1.58 -1.23 5.61
CA LEU A 118 0.75 -0.33 6.39
C LEU A 118 -0.20 -1.16 7.24
N LYS A 119 0.08 -1.20 8.53
CA LYS A 119 -0.77 -1.84 9.54
C LYS A 119 -1.86 -0.87 9.99
N GLY A 120 -2.89 -1.37 10.65
CA GLY A 120 -3.88 -0.52 11.31
C GLY A 120 -3.25 0.34 12.41
N LYS A 121 -3.86 1.49 12.73
CA LYS A 121 -3.35 2.45 13.72
C LYS A 121 -3.01 1.81 15.08
N GLY A 122 -3.80 0.86 15.55
CA GLY A 122 -3.56 0.15 16.80
C GLY A 122 -2.30 -0.72 16.83
N SER A 123 -1.54 -0.78 15.72
CA SER A 123 -0.26 -1.49 15.64
C SER A 123 0.94 -0.57 15.84
N TYR A 124 0.71 0.73 16.03
CA TYR A 124 1.75 1.74 16.23
C TYR A 124 1.57 2.38 17.60
N ILE A 125 2.66 2.62 18.30
CA ILE A 125 2.67 3.34 19.58
C ILE A 125 2.58 4.85 19.29
N CYS A 126 1.86 5.59 20.14
CA CYS A 126 1.80 7.03 20.05
C CYS A 126 3.09 7.66 20.59
N ASN A 127 3.77 8.45 19.77
CA ASN A 127 5.01 9.11 20.18
C ASN A 127 4.80 10.32 21.11
N LEU A 128 3.54 10.73 21.33
CA LEU A 128 3.15 11.75 22.34
C LEU A 128 2.79 11.11 23.69
N ASP A 129 2.37 9.84 23.67
CA ASP A 129 1.97 9.08 24.83
C ASP A 129 2.30 7.60 24.61
N ASP A 130 3.41 7.16 25.14
CA ASP A 130 3.96 5.81 24.98
C ASP A 130 3.06 4.69 25.55
N ARG A 131 2.02 5.05 26.30
CA ARG A 131 1.03 4.13 26.86
C ARG A 131 -0.16 3.88 25.92
N SER A 132 -0.31 4.69 24.89
CA SER A 132 -1.42 4.64 23.96
C SER A 132 -0.98 4.14 22.59
N SER A 133 -1.83 3.38 21.93
CA SER A 133 -1.67 3.10 20.50
C SER A 133 -2.16 4.30 19.67
N ALA A 134 -1.73 4.39 18.42
CA ALA A 134 -2.05 5.52 17.56
C ALA A 134 -3.56 5.67 17.25
N ASP A 135 -4.36 4.62 17.44
CA ASP A 135 -5.84 4.67 17.33
C ASP A 135 -6.53 5.18 18.60
N GLN A 136 -5.82 5.25 19.73
CA GLN A 136 -6.30 5.79 21.00
C GLN A 136 -5.53 7.06 21.41
N ALA A 137 -4.69 7.57 20.53
CA ALA A 137 -3.80 8.67 20.79
C ALA A 137 -4.55 9.98 21.11
N PRO A 138 -4.02 10.85 21.98
CA PRO A 138 -4.65 12.14 22.34
C PRO A 138 -4.97 13.03 21.14
N CYS A 139 -4.19 12.93 20.07
CA CYS A 139 -4.41 13.67 18.82
C CYS A 139 -5.71 13.30 18.08
N ILE A 140 -6.36 12.18 18.43
CA ILE A 140 -7.66 11.81 17.87
C ILE A 140 -8.77 12.70 18.41
N PHE A 141 -8.64 13.12 19.67
CA PHE A 141 -9.64 13.91 20.40
C PHE A 141 -9.36 15.42 20.38
N SER A 142 -8.19 15.83 19.87
CA SER A 142 -7.77 17.23 19.85
C SER A 142 -7.22 17.63 18.47
N THR A 143 -7.91 18.59 17.84
CA THR A 143 -7.48 19.13 16.54
C THR A 143 -6.12 19.83 16.63
N LYS A 144 -5.85 20.51 17.77
CA LYS A 144 -4.55 21.15 18.02
C LYS A 144 -3.43 20.12 18.07
N LEU A 145 -3.57 19.08 18.90
CA LEU A 145 -2.58 18.00 19.00
C LEU A 145 -2.41 17.23 17.70
N LYS A 146 -3.51 17.07 16.93
CA LYS A 146 -3.44 16.45 15.61
C LYS A 146 -2.56 17.26 14.64
N LYS A 147 -2.67 18.58 14.65
CA LYS A 147 -1.84 19.47 13.86
C LYS A 147 -0.38 19.41 14.32
N GLU A 148 -0.14 19.54 15.63
CA GLU A 148 1.20 19.43 16.21
C GLU A 148 1.88 18.09 15.86
N CYS A 149 1.14 16.98 15.95
CA CYS A 149 1.62 15.65 15.62
C CYS A 149 1.94 15.50 14.12
N TRP A 150 1.17 16.17 13.28
CA TRP A 150 1.42 16.21 11.83
C TRP A 150 2.66 17.04 11.50
N ASP A 151 2.76 18.23 12.09
CA ASP A 151 3.83 19.19 11.79
C ASP A 151 5.20 18.70 12.31
N CYS A 152 5.24 17.97 13.44
CA CYS A 152 6.49 17.46 14.00
C CYS A 152 7.04 16.20 13.32
N ASN A 153 6.31 15.62 12.38
CA ASN A 153 6.69 14.45 11.58
C ASN A 153 7.19 13.23 12.41
N ARG A 154 6.71 13.10 13.65
CA ARG A 154 7.16 12.10 14.64
C ARG A 154 6.20 10.95 14.86
N CYS A 155 5.15 10.83 14.06
CA CYS A 155 4.16 9.77 14.23
C CYS A 155 4.51 8.57 13.36
N ASP A 156 4.87 7.45 13.98
CA ASP A 156 5.23 6.20 13.29
C ASP A 156 4.12 5.71 12.35
N TYR A 157 2.85 5.91 12.73
CA TYR A 157 1.74 5.58 11.83
C TYR A 157 1.73 6.46 10.57
N TYR A 158 1.91 7.78 10.73
CA TYR A 158 1.94 8.68 9.57
C TYR A 158 3.16 8.45 8.71
N GLU A 159 4.31 8.13 9.29
CA GLU A 159 5.49 7.74 8.55
C GLU A 159 5.26 6.45 7.75
N ALA A 160 4.75 5.40 8.39
CA ALA A 160 4.42 4.15 7.72
C ALA A 160 3.38 4.35 6.61
N ARG A 161 2.37 5.19 6.83
CA ARG A 161 1.37 5.55 5.83
C ARG A 161 2.01 6.25 4.62
N ASN A 162 2.84 7.24 4.85
CA ASN A 162 3.51 7.98 3.79
C ASN A 162 4.45 7.07 3.01
N ASN A 163 5.22 6.23 3.71
CA ASN A 163 6.08 5.23 3.09
C ASN A 163 5.28 4.22 2.24
N SER A 164 4.11 3.79 2.72
CA SER A 164 3.20 2.92 1.96
C SER A 164 2.72 3.60 0.69
N ILE A 165 2.20 4.82 0.78
CA ILE A 165 1.64 5.57 -0.35
C ILE A 165 2.70 5.85 -1.41
N SER A 166 3.91 6.21 -1.00
CA SER A 166 5.01 6.54 -1.90
C SER A 166 5.71 5.32 -2.49
N SER A 167 5.47 4.13 -1.94
CA SER A 167 6.12 2.91 -2.39
C SER A 167 5.58 2.41 -3.73
N LYS A 168 6.43 1.68 -4.45
CA LYS A 168 6.00 0.93 -5.64
C LYS A 168 4.99 -0.15 -5.30
N ILE A 169 5.20 -0.84 -4.18
CA ILE A 169 4.34 -1.91 -3.70
C ILE A 169 4.13 -1.72 -2.21
N SER A 170 2.88 -1.68 -1.80
CA SER A 170 2.50 -1.71 -0.38
C SER A 170 1.69 -2.96 -0.07
N VAL A 171 1.74 -3.39 1.19
CA VAL A 171 0.83 -4.39 1.73
C VAL A 171 0.07 -3.81 2.92
N GLU A 172 -1.23 -3.99 2.91
CA GLU A 172 -2.13 -3.47 3.94
C GLU A 172 -3.32 -4.42 4.14
N ASN A 173 -3.99 -4.32 5.28
CA ASN A 173 -5.20 -5.11 5.46
C ASN A 173 -6.41 -4.44 4.79
N TYR A 174 -7.44 -5.24 4.49
CA TYR A 174 -8.66 -4.75 3.85
C TYR A 174 -9.31 -3.62 4.63
N SER A 175 -9.41 -3.72 5.96
CA SER A 175 -9.99 -2.66 6.78
C SER A 175 -9.24 -1.35 6.66
N SER A 176 -7.90 -1.37 6.74
CA SER A 176 -7.09 -0.15 6.56
C SER A 176 -7.30 0.47 5.19
N PHE A 177 -7.45 -0.34 4.15
CA PHE A 177 -7.70 0.13 2.80
C PHE A 177 -9.10 0.75 2.66
N PHE A 178 -10.15 0.10 3.17
CA PHE A 178 -11.52 0.60 3.04
C PHE A 178 -11.74 1.91 3.79
N TYR A 179 -11.18 2.05 4.99
CA TYR A 179 -11.29 3.28 5.79
C TYR A 179 -10.33 4.40 5.38
N LYS A 180 -9.41 4.13 4.46
CA LYS A 180 -8.53 5.15 3.92
C LYS A 180 -9.34 6.13 3.05
N PRO A 181 -9.06 7.45 3.11
CA PRO A 181 -9.65 8.41 2.18
C PRO A 181 -9.43 8.02 0.72
N ASP A 182 -10.40 8.28 -0.15
CA ASP A 182 -10.38 7.81 -1.54
C ASP A 182 -9.14 8.25 -2.30
N HIS A 183 -8.70 9.47 -2.07
CA HIS A 183 -7.49 10.01 -2.70
C HIS A 183 -6.21 9.19 -2.38
N LEU A 184 -6.16 8.52 -1.25
CA LEU A 184 -5.05 7.66 -0.86
C LEU A 184 -5.18 6.22 -1.38
N LYS A 185 -6.31 5.89 -2.04
CA LYS A 185 -6.58 4.57 -2.64
C LYS A 185 -6.15 4.48 -4.11
N HIS A 186 -5.65 5.57 -4.69
CA HIS A 186 -5.27 5.61 -6.11
C HIS A 186 -4.02 4.77 -6.38
N ARG A 187 -4.25 3.53 -6.83
CA ARG A 187 -3.22 2.59 -7.25
C ARG A 187 -3.45 2.10 -8.68
N GLN A 188 -2.38 1.79 -9.39
CA GLN A 188 -2.47 1.22 -10.73
C GLN A 188 -3.03 -0.20 -10.68
N LEU A 189 -2.65 -0.96 -9.67
CA LEU A 189 -3.06 -2.35 -9.47
C LEU A 189 -3.45 -2.57 -8.01
N LEU A 190 -4.56 -3.27 -7.82
CA LEU A 190 -4.99 -3.79 -6.53
C LEU A 190 -4.96 -5.32 -6.60
N VAL A 191 -4.21 -5.93 -5.71
CA VAL A 191 -4.16 -7.38 -5.53
C VAL A 191 -4.89 -7.72 -4.24
N CYS A 192 -5.96 -8.46 -4.34
CA CYS A 192 -6.76 -8.93 -3.20
C CYS A 192 -6.34 -10.37 -2.89
N ASP A 193 -5.45 -10.56 -1.90
CA ASP A 193 -5.06 -11.89 -1.45
C ASP A 193 -6.09 -12.43 -0.45
N GLU A 194 -6.40 -13.72 -0.55
CA GLU A 194 -7.43 -14.39 0.26
C GLU A 194 -8.83 -13.72 0.17
N ALA A 195 -9.19 -13.22 -1.01
CA ALA A 195 -10.46 -12.54 -1.22
C ALA A 195 -11.71 -13.41 -0.97
N SER A 196 -11.55 -14.73 -0.87
CA SER A 196 -12.62 -15.65 -0.49
C SER A 196 -13.00 -15.60 1.00
N GLU A 197 -12.21 -14.92 1.83
CA GLU A 197 -12.45 -14.74 3.26
C GLU A 197 -13.17 -13.40 3.59
N LEU A 198 -13.52 -12.64 2.55
CA LEU A 198 -14.29 -11.40 2.67
C LEU A 198 -15.79 -11.67 2.56
#